data_40c50c1016c879cdc051eb8c8b6d44ab
#
_entry.id   40c50c1016c879cdc051eb8c8b6d44ab
#
_cell.length_a   1.000
_cell.length_b   1.000
_cell.length_c   1.000
_cell.angle_alpha   90.00
_cell.angle_beta   90.00
_cell.angle_gamma   90.00
#
_symmetry.space_group_name_H-M   'P 1'
#
loop_
_entity.id
_entity.type
_entity.pdbx_description
1 polymer ?
#
loop_
_entity_poly.entity_id
_entity_poly.type
_entity_poly.pdbx_seq_one_letter_code
_entity_poly.pdbx_strand_id
1 'polypeptide(L)'
;KITESKTVATSSGSTANHLLVETFIQTNNFKPKDIVVFAPSTTWSSSITPWIMRGCKVVFIDINLHDFSFDYSKLQLELENEKYSNNIKVIWPTALIGFIPNINKLKELKALNKNTFLLGDFCETTIGDYEEKHCVSHFDMSTTSFFWAHEICGIELGMLFINDDKYLNTAHCIRSHGLTRAIPSDKERNILNKKYSYIDKEFTFVMHGTNYRPTDLNSFFCLMDTDRYFQHKQNRNKIWSYFLKKLPSKYIKLNKSITPFCLPLITKDECNNLSGVKERLNKNGWETRPVICFIPLNPAFRDNSTVEEVHKNFPNSSYLHQNGFYVGLNNDLTHADIDKLLKLC
;
A
#
# COMPACT_ATOMS: atom_id res chain seq x y z
N LYS A 1 -16.86 -10.82 -8.62
CA LYS A 1 -16.50 -10.51 -7.21
C LYS A 1 -15.09 -11.04 -6.98
N ILE A 2 -14.14 -10.14 -6.78
CA ILE A 2 -12.71 -10.46 -6.69
C ILE A 2 -12.33 -10.80 -5.25
N THR A 3 -13.00 -10.20 -4.29
CA THR A 3 -12.78 -10.39 -2.85
C THR A 3 -14.11 -10.53 -2.11
N GLU A 4 -14.09 -11.17 -0.93
CA GLU A 4 -15.24 -11.28 -0.03
C GLU A 4 -15.41 -10.05 0.88
N SER A 5 -14.41 -9.15 0.89
CA SER A 5 -14.41 -7.95 1.72
C SER A 5 -15.56 -6.99 1.38
N LYS A 6 -16.10 -6.32 2.37
CA LYS A 6 -16.94 -5.13 2.15
C LYS A 6 -16.08 -3.98 1.66
N THR A 7 -16.62 -3.11 0.82
CA THR A 7 -15.81 -2.09 0.16
C THR A 7 -16.45 -0.72 0.23
N VAL A 8 -15.58 0.30 0.32
CA VAL A 8 -15.97 1.71 0.25
C VAL A 8 -15.09 2.41 -0.79
N ALA A 9 -15.66 2.75 -1.93
CA ALA A 9 -14.95 3.43 -2.99
C ALA A 9 -14.64 4.89 -2.62
N THR A 10 -13.46 5.37 -3.03
CA THR A 10 -12.96 6.73 -2.79
C THR A 10 -12.39 7.33 -4.07
N SER A 11 -12.11 8.64 -4.07
CA SER A 11 -11.63 9.36 -5.26
C SER A 11 -10.20 9.00 -5.68
N SER A 12 -9.38 8.41 -4.80
CA SER A 12 -8.02 7.96 -5.09
C SER A 12 -7.51 6.97 -4.02
N GLY A 13 -6.38 6.28 -4.27
CA GLY A 13 -5.70 5.49 -3.24
C GLY A 13 -5.29 6.32 -2.03
N SER A 14 -4.84 7.55 -2.24
CA SER A 14 -4.48 8.48 -1.15
C SER A 14 -5.68 8.78 -0.25
N THR A 15 -6.85 9.05 -0.83
CA THR A 15 -8.08 9.29 -0.06
C THR A 15 -8.61 8.01 0.59
N ALA A 16 -8.32 6.83 0.04
CA ALA A 16 -8.60 5.56 0.70
C ALA A 16 -7.74 5.39 1.96
N ASN A 17 -6.44 5.72 1.90
CA ASN A 17 -5.55 5.71 3.06
C ASN A 17 -6.02 6.70 4.14
N HIS A 18 -6.39 7.93 3.77
CA HIS A 18 -6.97 8.89 4.72
C HIS A 18 -8.26 8.36 5.35
N LEU A 19 -9.17 7.79 4.54
CA LEU A 19 -10.42 7.24 5.03
C LEU A 19 -10.17 6.08 6.01
N LEU A 20 -9.21 5.19 5.72
CA LEU A 20 -8.85 4.10 6.61
C LEU A 20 -8.38 4.62 7.97
N VAL A 21 -7.43 5.56 7.98
CA VAL A 21 -6.87 6.14 9.21
C VAL A 21 -7.96 6.82 10.04
N GLU A 22 -8.80 7.64 9.43
CA GLU A 22 -9.92 8.29 10.11
C GLU A 22 -10.92 7.27 10.67
N THR A 23 -11.28 6.28 9.87
CA THR A 23 -12.19 5.21 10.28
C THR A 23 -11.64 4.43 11.47
N PHE A 24 -10.36 4.07 11.42
CA PHE A 24 -9.69 3.33 12.50
C PHE A 24 -9.71 4.12 13.82
N ILE A 25 -9.32 5.39 13.77
CA ILE A 25 -9.23 6.26 14.94
C ILE A 25 -10.63 6.53 15.53
N GLN A 26 -11.60 6.92 14.70
CA GLN A 26 -12.92 7.34 15.19
C GLN A 26 -13.76 6.15 15.66
N THR A 27 -13.72 5.00 14.97
CA THR A 27 -14.47 3.80 15.38
C THR A 27 -14.01 3.29 16.75
N ASN A 28 -12.70 3.28 17.01
CA ASN A 28 -12.15 2.77 18.26
C ASN A 28 -12.03 3.85 19.34
N ASN A 29 -12.38 5.09 19.03
CA ASN A 29 -12.22 6.25 19.92
C ASN A 29 -10.79 6.40 20.48
N PHE A 30 -9.79 6.11 19.64
CA PHE A 30 -8.39 6.22 20.04
C PHE A 30 -7.90 7.67 19.99
N LYS A 31 -6.97 8.01 20.89
CA LYS A 31 -6.25 9.28 20.80
C LYS A 31 -5.06 9.09 19.86
N PRO A 32 -4.92 9.88 18.79
CA PRO A 32 -3.85 9.72 17.81
C PRO A 32 -2.45 9.65 18.40
N LYS A 33 -2.16 10.44 19.45
CA LYS A 33 -0.87 10.44 20.15
C LYS A 33 -0.50 9.12 20.83
N ASP A 34 -1.51 8.27 21.11
CA ASP A 34 -1.31 6.97 21.75
C ASP A 34 -1.09 5.85 20.72
N ILE A 35 -1.15 6.18 19.41
CA ILE A 35 -0.96 5.25 18.30
C ILE A 35 0.47 5.32 17.80
N VAL A 36 1.11 4.16 17.69
CA VAL A 36 2.41 3.96 17.04
C VAL A 36 2.22 3.06 15.81
N VAL A 37 2.64 3.57 14.66
CA VAL A 37 2.52 2.89 13.36
C VAL A 37 3.90 2.42 12.93
N PHE A 38 4.06 1.13 12.71
CA PHE A 38 5.28 0.52 12.17
C PHE A 38 5.10 0.34 10.67
N ALA A 39 5.90 1.07 9.90
CA ALA A 39 5.80 1.12 8.44
C ALA A 39 7.15 0.83 7.77
N PRO A 40 7.19 0.24 6.56
CA PRO A 40 8.43 0.04 5.85
C PRO A 40 9.05 1.39 5.46
N SER A 41 10.38 1.49 5.54
CA SER A 41 11.12 2.71 5.20
C SER A 41 11.11 3.03 3.71
N THR A 42 10.82 2.04 2.86
CA THR A 42 10.57 2.22 1.43
C THR A 42 9.07 2.03 1.18
N THR A 43 8.40 3.11 0.81
CA THR A 43 6.96 3.14 0.53
C THR A 43 6.58 4.43 -0.20
N TRP A 44 5.28 4.64 -0.47
CA TRP A 44 4.80 5.90 -1.04
C TRP A 44 4.40 6.89 0.06
N SER A 45 4.59 8.19 -0.18
CA SER A 45 4.33 9.23 0.82
C SER A 45 2.89 9.22 1.35
N SER A 46 1.89 9.03 0.47
CA SER A 46 0.48 9.01 0.87
C SER A 46 0.08 7.79 1.70
N SER A 47 0.93 6.78 1.80
CA SER A 47 0.79 5.67 2.74
C SER A 47 1.05 6.12 4.20
N ILE A 48 1.94 7.09 4.38
CA ILE A 48 2.44 7.54 5.69
C ILE A 48 1.78 8.87 6.14
N THR A 49 1.58 9.78 5.21
CA THR A 49 1.08 11.14 5.49
C THR A 49 -0.19 11.17 6.33
N PRO A 50 -1.22 10.33 6.10
CA PRO A 50 -2.45 10.37 6.90
C PRO A 50 -2.21 10.14 8.40
N TRP A 51 -1.32 9.22 8.74
CA TRP A 51 -0.94 8.92 10.13
C TRP A 51 -0.25 10.13 10.79
N ILE A 52 0.72 10.72 10.09
CA ILE A 52 1.47 11.89 10.59
C ILE A 52 0.53 13.09 10.76
N MET A 53 -0.33 13.37 9.77
CA MET A 53 -1.29 14.49 9.82
C MET A 53 -2.28 14.36 10.99
N ARG A 54 -2.58 13.13 11.42
CA ARG A 54 -3.42 12.89 12.61
C ARG A 54 -2.65 12.98 13.92
N GLY A 55 -1.33 13.12 13.88
CA GLY A 55 -0.47 13.17 15.06
C GLY A 55 -0.14 11.81 15.66
N CYS A 56 -0.26 10.74 14.87
CA CYS A 56 0.25 9.43 15.23
C CYS A 56 1.78 9.39 15.10
N LYS A 57 2.43 8.59 15.93
CA LYS A 57 3.86 8.34 15.79
C LYS A 57 4.10 7.29 14.71
N VAL A 58 4.97 7.57 13.75
CA VAL A 58 5.42 6.60 12.76
C VAL A 58 6.85 6.15 13.11
N VAL A 59 7.05 4.84 13.10
CA VAL A 59 8.35 4.18 13.27
C VAL A 59 8.67 3.44 11.98
N PHE A 60 9.69 3.90 11.27
CA PHE A 60 10.12 3.25 10.05
C PHE A 60 10.96 2.02 10.36
N ILE A 61 10.72 0.95 9.64
CA ILE A 61 11.44 -0.32 9.70
C ILE A 61 12.12 -0.54 8.35
N ASP A 62 13.39 -0.94 8.36
CA ASP A 62 14.09 -1.28 7.13
C ASP A 62 13.43 -2.45 6.39
N ILE A 63 13.76 -2.63 5.13
CA ILE A 63 13.11 -3.59 4.23
C ILE A 63 13.95 -4.83 3.97
N ASN A 64 13.30 -5.85 3.42
CA ASN A 64 13.93 -7.00 2.77
C ASN A 64 14.12 -6.69 1.28
N LEU A 65 15.32 -6.87 0.74
CA LEU A 65 15.64 -6.58 -0.66
C LEU A 65 15.02 -7.56 -1.67
N HIS A 66 14.50 -8.71 -1.21
CA HIS A 66 13.95 -9.74 -2.09
C HIS A 66 12.46 -9.57 -2.40
N ASP A 67 11.74 -8.81 -1.56
CA ASP A 67 10.28 -8.60 -1.67
C ASP A 67 9.82 -7.19 -1.23
N PHE A 68 10.75 -6.32 -0.86
CA PHE A 68 10.51 -4.94 -0.41
C PHE A 68 9.59 -4.81 0.81
N SER A 69 9.25 -5.93 1.45
CA SER A 69 8.51 -5.94 2.71
C SER A 69 9.43 -5.63 3.90
N PHE A 70 8.93 -5.73 5.10
CA PHE A 70 9.72 -5.49 6.32
C PHE A 70 10.94 -6.41 6.46
N ASP A 71 12.00 -5.89 7.06
CA ASP A 71 12.89 -6.70 7.88
C ASP A 71 12.09 -7.14 9.13
N TYR A 72 11.56 -8.36 9.08
CA TYR A 72 10.67 -8.87 10.12
C TYR A 72 11.35 -9.00 11.48
N SER A 73 12.67 -9.20 11.53
CA SER A 73 13.43 -9.26 12.78
C SER A 73 13.48 -7.89 13.45
N LYS A 74 13.75 -6.84 12.69
CA LYS A 74 13.69 -5.45 13.18
C LYS A 74 12.27 -5.05 13.58
N LEU A 75 11.27 -5.44 12.80
CA LEU A 75 9.87 -5.18 13.16
C LEU A 75 9.50 -5.82 14.49
N GLN A 76 9.91 -7.07 14.72
CA GLN A 76 9.66 -7.76 15.98
C GLN A 76 10.32 -7.03 17.16
N LEU A 77 11.59 -6.66 17.03
CA LEU A 77 12.31 -5.90 18.07
C LEU A 77 11.62 -4.58 18.44
N GLU A 78 11.11 -3.86 17.44
CA GLU A 78 10.39 -2.60 17.71
C GLU A 78 8.98 -2.83 18.29
N LEU A 79 8.31 -3.92 17.92
CA LEU A 79 7.02 -4.29 18.53
C LEU A 79 7.16 -4.68 20.00
N GLU A 80 8.26 -5.34 20.36
CA GLU A 80 8.58 -5.77 21.73
C GLU A 80 9.25 -4.66 22.58
N ASN A 81 9.61 -3.53 21.98
CA ASN A 81 10.28 -2.44 22.66
C ASN A 81 9.40 -1.83 23.75
N GLU A 82 9.91 -1.82 24.98
CA GLU A 82 9.20 -1.35 26.18
C GLU A 82 8.70 0.10 26.08
N LYS A 83 9.40 0.96 25.31
CA LYS A 83 8.96 2.35 25.08
C LYS A 83 7.58 2.47 24.45
N TYR A 84 7.09 1.39 23.81
CA TYR A 84 5.76 1.32 23.17
C TYR A 84 4.81 0.35 23.88
N SER A 85 5.10 -0.09 25.09
CA SER A 85 4.32 -1.10 25.82
C SER A 85 2.86 -0.68 26.03
N ASN A 86 2.62 0.61 26.27
CA ASN A 86 1.29 1.19 26.54
C ASN A 86 0.60 1.74 25.29
N ASN A 87 1.23 1.69 24.12
CA ASN A 87 0.67 2.24 22.89
C ASN A 87 -0.25 1.27 22.17
N ILE A 88 -1.20 1.83 21.42
CA ILE A 88 -1.88 1.12 20.33
C ILE A 88 -0.88 0.95 19.20
N LYS A 89 -0.62 -0.28 18.80
CA LYS A 89 0.36 -0.60 17.76
C LYS A 89 -0.35 -0.92 16.45
N VAL A 90 0.09 -0.31 15.36
CA VAL A 90 -0.39 -0.63 14.01
C VAL A 90 0.78 -1.16 13.20
N ILE A 91 0.69 -2.39 12.74
CA ILE A 91 1.56 -2.90 11.68
C ILE A 91 0.94 -2.48 10.36
N TRP A 92 1.67 -1.63 9.60
CA TRP A 92 1.23 -1.01 8.37
C TRP A 92 2.12 -1.41 7.19
N PRO A 93 2.01 -2.67 6.68
CA PRO A 93 2.74 -3.07 5.50
C PRO A 93 2.22 -2.35 4.26
N THR A 94 3.14 -2.12 3.33
CA THR A 94 2.83 -1.69 1.97
C THR A 94 3.18 -2.83 1.02
N ALA A 95 2.23 -3.26 0.21
CA ALA A 95 2.45 -4.23 -0.85
C ALA A 95 2.98 -3.50 -2.09
N LEU A 96 4.31 -3.37 -2.20
CA LEU A 96 4.97 -2.59 -3.23
C LEU A 96 5.15 -3.38 -4.53
N ILE A 97 4.90 -2.72 -5.65
CA ILE A 97 5.18 -3.15 -7.02
C ILE A 97 4.84 -4.62 -7.33
N GLY A 98 3.73 -5.09 -6.73
CA GLY A 98 3.23 -6.46 -6.93
C GLY A 98 3.76 -7.50 -5.95
N PHE A 99 4.56 -7.10 -4.94
CA PHE A 99 5.03 -8.00 -3.89
C PHE A 99 4.11 -7.95 -2.67
N ILE A 100 3.63 -9.11 -2.25
CA ILE A 100 2.81 -9.24 -1.05
C ILE A 100 3.71 -9.58 0.13
N PRO A 101 3.58 -8.88 1.27
CA PRO A 101 4.33 -9.20 2.48
C PRO A 101 4.00 -10.61 2.98
N ASN A 102 4.87 -11.21 3.77
CA ASN A 102 4.59 -12.49 4.43
C ASN A 102 3.48 -12.28 5.48
N ILE A 103 2.23 -12.52 5.07
CA ILE A 103 1.05 -12.27 5.88
C ILE A 103 1.02 -13.17 7.12
N ASN A 104 1.51 -14.42 7.03
CA ASN A 104 1.55 -15.32 8.18
C ASN A 104 2.51 -14.78 9.24
N LYS A 105 3.69 -14.27 8.83
CA LYS A 105 4.62 -13.63 9.77
C LYS A 105 4.03 -12.36 10.40
N LEU A 106 3.29 -11.56 9.63
CA LEU A 106 2.60 -10.39 10.17
C LEU A 106 1.52 -10.77 11.20
N LYS A 107 0.77 -11.86 10.97
CA LYS A 107 -0.21 -12.38 11.93
C LYS A 107 0.44 -12.89 13.21
N GLU A 108 1.58 -13.60 13.10
CA GLU A 108 2.38 -14.00 14.26
C GLU A 108 2.81 -12.79 15.10
N LEU A 109 3.33 -11.75 14.44
CA LEU A 109 3.77 -10.53 15.11
C LEU A 109 2.59 -9.74 15.72
N LYS A 110 1.45 -9.68 15.03
CA LYS A 110 0.20 -9.11 15.60
C LYS A 110 -0.19 -9.82 16.90
N ALA A 111 -0.03 -11.14 16.96
CA ALA A 111 -0.44 -11.96 18.11
C ALA A 111 0.43 -11.74 19.37
N LEU A 112 1.62 -11.12 19.25
CA LEU A 112 2.48 -10.80 20.38
C LEU A 112 1.84 -9.85 21.39
N ASN A 113 0.92 -9.00 20.95
CA ASN A 113 0.23 -8.03 21.82
C ASN A 113 -1.20 -7.77 21.33
N LYS A 114 -2.17 -7.90 22.25
CA LYS A 114 -3.61 -7.67 21.98
C LYS A 114 -3.95 -6.26 21.48
N ASN A 115 -3.10 -5.28 21.75
CA ASN A 115 -3.26 -3.90 21.31
C ASN A 115 -2.58 -3.65 19.95
N THR A 116 -2.25 -4.70 19.21
CA THR A 116 -1.64 -4.62 17.87
C THR A 116 -2.70 -4.89 16.80
N PHE A 117 -2.79 -3.99 15.83
CA PHE A 117 -3.70 -4.08 14.68
C PHE A 117 -2.91 -4.28 13.40
N LEU A 118 -3.50 -5.02 12.46
CA LEU A 118 -2.92 -5.27 11.15
C LEU A 118 -3.79 -4.58 10.09
N LEU A 119 -3.31 -3.46 9.60
CA LEU A 119 -3.91 -2.66 8.53
C LEU A 119 -2.91 -2.62 7.36
N GLY A 120 -3.35 -2.40 6.10
CA GLY A 120 -2.39 -2.47 5.01
C GLY A 120 -2.70 -1.58 3.81
N ASP A 121 -1.65 -1.20 3.10
CA ASP A 121 -1.70 -0.45 1.84
C ASP A 121 -1.33 -1.37 0.66
N PHE A 122 -2.32 -1.63 -0.19
CA PHE A 122 -2.20 -2.47 -1.39
C PHE A 122 -2.40 -1.65 -2.67
N CYS A 123 -2.05 -0.37 -2.66
CA CYS A 123 -2.24 0.50 -3.82
C CYS A 123 -1.51 0.03 -5.08
N GLU A 124 -0.37 -0.65 -4.94
CA GLU A 124 0.41 -1.18 -6.05
C GLU A 124 0.27 -2.71 -6.22
N THR A 125 -0.71 -3.33 -5.55
CA THR A 125 -0.95 -4.77 -5.60
C THR A 125 -2.44 -5.04 -5.43
N THR A 126 -3.24 -4.56 -6.38
CA THR A 126 -4.70 -4.68 -6.32
C THR A 126 -5.17 -6.12 -6.47
N ILE A 127 -4.39 -6.95 -7.17
CA ILE A 127 -4.78 -8.28 -7.65
C ILE A 127 -3.79 -9.32 -7.14
N GLY A 128 -4.06 -9.87 -5.96
CA GLY A 128 -3.18 -10.91 -5.45
C GLY A 128 -3.88 -11.85 -4.49
N ASP A 129 -3.59 -13.13 -4.62
CA ASP A 129 -4.03 -14.14 -3.68
C ASP A 129 -2.86 -14.52 -2.77
N TYR A 130 -3.12 -14.65 -1.50
CA TYR A 130 -2.22 -15.20 -0.51
C TYR A 130 -2.88 -16.45 0.07
N GLU A 131 -2.25 -17.60 -0.17
CA GLU A 131 -2.88 -18.90 0.06
C GLU A 131 -4.18 -19.03 -0.74
N GLU A 132 -5.30 -19.35 -0.09
CA GLU A 132 -6.59 -19.58 -0.75
C GLU A 132 -7.50 -18.34 -0.82
N LYS A 133 -7.02 -17.17 -0.33
CA LYS A 133 -7.82 -15.94 -0.24
C LYS A 133 -7.11 -14.76 -0.87
N HIS A 134 -7.89 -13.79 -1.31
CA HIS A 134 -7.34 -12.51 -1.74
C HIS A 134 -6.57 -11.85 -0.58
N CYS A 135 -5.37 -11.30 -0.88
CA CYS A 135 -4.45 -10.78 0.15
C CYS A 135 -5.09 -9.77 1.10
N VAL A 136 -5.97 -8.89 0.61
CA VAL A 136 -6.66 -7.88 1.42
C VAL A 136 -7.60 -8.47 2.47
N SER A 137 -8.06 -9.72 2.28
CA SER A 137 -8.98 -10.41 3.22
C SER A 137 -8.31 -10.85 4.52
N HIS A 138 -6.99 -10.73 4.61
CA HIS A 138 -6.23 -11.09 5.81
C HIS A 138 -6.02 -9.92 6.80
N PHE A 139 -6.50 -8.72 6.47
CA PHE A 139 -6.33 -7.49 7.24
C PHE A 139 -7.66 -7.04 7.84
N ASP A 140 -7.62 -6.34 8.98
CA ASP A 140 -8.84 -5.74 9.55
C ASP A 140 -9.45 -4.74 8.57
N MET A 141 -8.60 -3.89 7.99
CA MET A 141 -8.88 -3.01 6.85
C MET A 141 -7.64 -2.87 5.96
N SER A 142 -7.85 -2.63 4.68
CA SER A 142 -6.78 -2.33 3.73
C SER A 142 -7.26 -1.44 2.59
N THR A 143 -6.33 -0.85 1.86
CA THR A 143 -6.63 0.08 0.78
C THR A 143 -6.06 -0.40 -0.55
N THR A 144 -6.63 0.07 -1.64
CA THR A 144 -6.03 -0.06 -2.97
C THR A 144 -6.29 1.18 -3.82
N SER A 145 -5.56 1.25 -4.93
CA SER A 145 -5.64 2.34 -5.90
C SER A 145 -5.92 1.78 -7.29
N PHE A 146 -6.76 2.50 -8.02
CA PHE A 146 -7.03 2.27 -9.44
C PHE A 146 -6.57 3.47 -10.26
N PHE A 147 -5.43 4.04 -9.88
CA PHE A 147 -4.75 5.08 -10.65
C PHE A 147 -4.44 4.56 -12.06
N TRP A 148 -4.41 5.45 -13.06
CA TRP A 148 -4.29 5.05 -14.47
C TRP A 148 -3.07 4.16 -14.79
N ALA A 149 -1.98 4.27 -14.02
CA ALA A 149 -0.77 3.48 -14.19
C ALA A 149 -0.76 2.18 -13.34
N HIS A 150 -1.84 1.88 -12.62
CA HIS A 150 -1.95 0.67 -11.79
C HIS A 150 -2.52 -0.52 -12.59
N GLU A 151 -2.62 -1.68 -11.94
CA GLU A 151 -3.03 -2.95 -12.56
C GLU A 151 -4.44 -2.90 -13.16
N ILE A 152 -5.37 -2.21 -12.50
CA ILE A 152 -6.71 -1.89 -12.99
C ILE A 152 -6.82 -0.38 -13.04
N CYS A 153 -7.23 0.16 -14.18
CA CYS A 153 -7.31 1.59 -14.41
C CYS A 153 -8.73 2.13 -14.16
N GLY A 154 -8.87 3.01 -13.18
CA GLY A 154 -10.06 3.83 -12.94
C GLY A 154 -9.79 5.31 -13.19
N ILE A 155 -8.70 5.66 -13.89
CA ILE A 155 -8.13 7.01 -14.06
C ILE A 155 -7.64 7.53 -12.70
N GLU A 156 -8.55 7.93 -11.81
CA GLU A 156 -8.35 8.27 -10.41
C GLU A 156 -9.47 7.63 -9.58
N LEU A 157 -9.16 6.55 -8.89
CA LEU A 157 -10.09 5.85 -8.01
C LEU A 157 -9.32 5.13 -6.92
N GLY A 158 -9.91 4.99 -5.75
CA GLY A 158 -9.39 4.17 -4.65
C GLY A 158 -10.48 3.34 -4.00
N MET A 159 -10.08 2.41 -3.16
CA MET A 159 -11.02 1.59 -2.41
C MET A 159 -10.47 1.22 -1.05
N LEU A 160 -11.33 1.31 -0.05
CA LEU A 160 -11.11 0.77 1.28
C LEU A 160 -11.81 -0.59 1.35
N PHE A 161 -11.05 -1.64 1.69
CA PHE A 161 -11.55 -2.97 2.02
C PHE A 161 -11.74 -3.10 3.53
N ILE A 162 -12.86 -3.70 3.95
CA ILE A 162 -13.26 -3.83 5.35
C ILE A 162 -13.63 -5.29 5.61
N ASN A 163 -12.92 -5.92 6.53
CA ASN A 163 -13.16 -7.30 6.94
C ASN A 163 -13.72 -7.42 8.36
N ASP A 164 -13.66 -6.34 9.16
CA ASP A 164 -14.36 -6.23 10.45
C ASP A 164 -15.50 -5.22 10.31
N ASP A 165 -16.73 -5.72 10.40
CA ASP A 165 -17.96 -4.96 10.15
C ASP A 165 -18.16 -3.72 11.03
N LYS A 166 -17.48 -3.66 12.18
CA LYS A 166 -17.56 -2.48 13.07
C LYS A 166 -17.09 -1.18 12.39
N TYR A 167 -16.24 -1.28 11.35
CA TYR A 167 -15.70 -0.12 10.63
C TYR A 167 -16.61 0.39 9.49
N LEU A 168 -17.56 -0.43 9.02
CA LEU A 168 -18.29 -0.16 7.79
C LEU A 168 -19.12 1.14 7.83
N ASN A 169 -19.93 1.29 8.87
CA ASN A 169 -20.82 2.45 9.00
C ASN A 169 -20.03 3.75 9.18
N THR A 170 -18.98 3.71 9.98
CA THR A 170 -18.07 4.84 10.20
C THR A 170 -17.37 5.25 8.90
N ALA A 171 -16.88 4.29 8.11
CA ALA A 171 -16.22 4.56 6.83
C ALA A 171 -17.15 5.26 5.84
N HIS A 172 -18.37 4.76 5.66
CA HIS A 172 -19.36 5.41 4.79
C HIS A 172 -19.74 6.81 5.25
N CYS A 173 -19.90 6.99 6.56
CA CYS A 173 -20.22 8.27 7.15
C CYS A 173 -19.11 9.30 6.93
N ILE A 174 -17.86 8.97 7.28
CA ILE A 174 -16.67 9.84 7.12
C ILE A 174 -16.45 10.19 5.65
N ARG A 175 -16.54 9.20 4.73
CA ARG A 175 -16.39 9.42 3.28
C ARG A 175 -17.32 10.51 2.75
N SER A 176 -18.47 10.69 3.39
CA SER A 176 -19.55 11.58 2.95
C SER A 176 -19.88 12.63 4.00
N HIS A 177 -18.88 13.43 4.39
CA HIS A 177 -18.99 14.59 5.28
C HIS A 177 -19.36 14.31 6.75
N GLY A 178 -19.49 13.06 7.17
CA GLY A 178 -19.98 12.71 8.50
C GLY A 178 -21.50 12.65 8.62
N LEU A 179 -22.22 12.58 7.50
CA LEU A 179 -23.67 12.58 7.42
C LEU A 179 -24.28 11.21 7.80
N THR A 180 -25.31 11.22 8.64
CA THR A 180 -26.07 10.02 9.03
C THR A 180 -26.65 9.30 7.82
N ARG A 181 -27.16 10.02 6.81
CA ARG A 181 -27.76 9.43 5.60
C ARG A 181 -26.80 8.59 4.75
N ALA A 182 -25.47 8.74 4.95
CA ALA A 182 -24.46 7.94 4.29
C ALA A 182 -24.22 6.57 4.95
N ILE A 183 -24.71 6.35 6.17
CA ILE A 183 -24.56 5.10 6.91
C ILE A 183 -25.42 4.00 6.22
N PRO A 184 -24.85 2.83 5.83
CA PRO A 184 -25.61 1.77 5.16
C PRO A 184 -26.69 1.14 6.05
N SER A 185 -26.44 1.04 7.35
CA SER A 185 -27.36 0.41 8.30
C SER A 185 -28.58 1.27 8.58
N ASP A 186 -29.77 0.86 8.10
CA ASP A 186 -31.04 1.50 8.40
C ASP A 186 -31.32 1.60 9.91
N LYS A 187 -31.00 0.53 10.63
CA LYS A 187 -31.16 0.48 12.08
C LYS A 187 -30.35 1.60 12.77
N GLU A 188 -29.09 1.73 12.41
CA GLU A 188 -28.20 2.75 13.00
C GLU A 188 -28.61 4.17 12.58
N ARG A 189 -28.96 4.39 11.30
CA ARG A 189 -29.51 5.67 10.83
C ARG A 189 -30.74 6.10 11.63
N ASN A 190 -31.68 5.16 11.83
CA ASN A 190 -32.92 5.45 12.56
C ASN A 190 -32.65 5.78 14.04
N ILE A 191 -31.72 5.08 14.69
CA ILE A 191 -31.31 5.38 16.08
C ILE A 191 -30.73 6.81 16.16
N LEU A 192 -29.79 7.14 15.25
CA LEU A 192 -29.16 8.45 15.23
C LEU A 192 -30.12 9.58 14.88
N ASN A 193 -30.99 9.39 13.88
CA ASN A 193 -32.02 10.38 13.51
C ASN A 193 -33.02 10.61 14.64
N LYS A 194 -33.38 9.58 15.41
CA LYS A 194 -34.23 9.72 16.60
C LYS A 194 -33.50 10.47 17.74
N LYS A 195 -32.22 10.13 17.97
CA LYS A 195 -31.39 10.79 18.99
C LYS A 195 -31.21 12.28 18.73
N TYR A 196 -31.06 12.66 17.45
CA TYR A 196 -30.82 14.03 17.00
C TYR A 196 -32.05 14.62 16.27
N SER A 197 -33.27 14.30 16.72
CA SER A 197 -34.54 14.68 16.08
C SER A 197 -34.78 16.21 16.01
N TYR A 198 -33.98 16.99 16.71
CA TYR A 198 -33.97 18.45 16.67
C TYR A 198 -33.16 19.02 15.49
N ILE A 199 -32.49 18.16 14.71
CA ILE A 199 -31.75 18.50 13.47
C ILE A 199 -32.46 17.84 12.29
N ASP A 200 -32.52 18.55 11.16
CA ASP A 200 -33.02 17.96 9.92
C ASP A 200 -32.17 16.72 9.56
N LYS A 201 -32.84 15.60 9.29
CA LYS A 201 -32.19 14.32 8.96
C LYS A 201 -31.26 14.38 7.74
N GLU A 202 -31.51 15.30 6.81
CA GLU A 202 -30.68 15.49 5.62
C GLU A 202 -29.34 16.16 5.93
N PHE A 203 -29.25 16.88 7.06
CA PHE A 203 -28.08 17.64 7.48
C PHE A 203 -27.58 17.25 8.87
N THR A 204 -27.88 16.02 9.31
CA THR A 204 -27.36 15.50 10.60
C THR A 204 -25.95 14.96 10.42
N PHE A 205 -24.96 15.72 10.92
CA PHE A 205 -23.54 15.34 10.95
C PHE A 205 -23.22 14.76 12.32
N VAL A 206 -22.78 13.52 12.39
CA VAL A 206 -22.54 12.80 13.66
C VAL A 206 -21.07 12.53 13.93
N MET A 207 -20.21 12.82 12.98
CA MET A 207 -18.75 12.72 13.12
C MET A 207 -18.04 13.68 12.14
N HIS A 208 -16.74 13.89 12.36
CA HIS A 208 -15.93 14.66 11.43
C HIS A 208 -15.65 13.82 10.19
N GLY A 209 -16.09 14.31 9.04
CA GLY A 209 -15.89 13.65 7.76
C GLY A 209 -15.59 14.64 6.65
N THR A 210 -15.29 14.14 5.47
CA THR A 210 -14.97 14.94 4.29
C THR A 210 -15.54 14.31 3.02
N ASN A 211 -15.35 14.95 1.87
CA ASN A 211 -15.77 14.40 0.61
C ASN A 211 -14.66 13.58 -0.04
N TYR A 212 -14.67 12.27 0.19
CA TYR A 212 -13.78 11.31 -0.49
C TYR A 212 -14.51 10.48 -1.56
N ARG A 213 -15.73 10.87 -1.93
CA ARG A 213 -16.53 10.12 -2.92
C ARG A 213 -15.85 10.12 -4.29
N PRO A 214 -15.82 8.97 -5.01
CA PRO A 214 -15.41 8.94 -6.41
C PRO A 214 -16.47 9.57 -7.31
N THR A 215 -16.13 9.80 -8.57
CA THR A 215 -17.11 10.09 -9.60
C THR A 215 -17.63 8.78 -10.23
N ASP A 216 -18.85 8.81 -10.76
CA ASP A 216 -19.41 7.66 -11.49
C ASP A 216 -18.60 7.35 -12.74
N LEU A 217 -18.02 8.38 -13.38
CA LEU A 217 -17.17 8.23 -14.56
C LEU A 217 -15.93 7.38 -14.27
N ASN A 218 -15.21 7.67 -13.18
CA ASN A 218 -14.04 6.90 -12.78
C ASN A 218 -14.41 5.45 -12.43
N SER A 219 -15.55 5.28 -11.75
CA SER A 219 -16.07 3.95 -11.40
C SER A 219 -16.43 3.14 -12.65
N PHE A 220 -17.00 3.78 -13.66
CA PHE A 220 -17.33 3.16 -14.95
C PHE A 220 -16.06 2.66 -15.67
N PHE A 221 -15.02 3.47 -15.80
CA PHE A 221 -13.75 3.05 -16.41
C PHE A 221 -13.10 1.89 -15.65
N CYS A 222 -13.11 1.94 -14.33
CA CYS A 222 -12.59 0.87 -13.50
C CYS A 222 -13.33 -0.46 -13.72
N LEU A 223 -14.67 -0.41 -13.84
CA LEU A 223 -15.48 -1.60 -14.13
C LEU A 223 -15.16 -2.18 -15.51
N MET A 224 -15.02 -1.34 -16.53
CA MET A 224 -14.64 -1.79 -17.87
C MET A 224 -13.28 -2.48 -17.91
N ASP A 225 -12.30 -1.94 -17.17
CA ASP A 225 -10.95 -2.53 -17.14
C ASP A 225 -10.90 -3.79 -16.27
N THR A 226 -11.78 -3.92 -15.29
CA THR A 226 -11.90 -5.11 -14.44
C THR A 226 -12.25 -6.37 -15.25
N ASP A 227 -12.97 -6.24 -16.35
CA ASP A 227 -13.30 -7.37 -17.23
C ASP A 227 -12.06 -8.00 -17.89
N ARG A 228 -10.98 -7.23 -18.02
CA ARG A 228 -9.69 -7.68 -18.55
C ARG A 228 -8.75 -8.24 -17.46
N TYR A 229 -9.14 -8.12 -16.21
CA TYR A 229 -8.33 -8.40 -15.04
C TYR A 229 -7.56 -9.73 -15.10
N PHE A 230 -8.27 -10.85 -15.36
CA PHE A 230 -7.63 -12.17 -15.33
C PHE A 230 -6.62 -12.36 -16.49
N GLN A 231 -6.87 -11.75 -17.63
CA GLN A 231 -5.96 -11.78 -18.77
C GLN A 231 -4.68 -11.00 -18.45
N HIS A 232 -4.80 -9.80 -17.89
CA HIS A 232 -3.67 -8.97 -17.48
C HIS A 232 -2.79 -9.71 -16.46
N LYS A 233 -3.39 -10.29 -15.42
CA LYS A 233 -2.69 -11.08 -14.41
C LYS A 233 -1.91 -12.26 -15.04
N GLN A 234 -2.54 -13.01 -15.93
CA GLN A 234 -1.90 -14.15 -16.58
C GLN A 234 -0.71 -13.74 -17.45
N ASN A 235 -0.85 -12.70 -18.27
CA ASN A 235 0.20 -12.21 -19.14
C ASN A 235 1.37 -11.65 -18.32
N ARG A 236 1.10 -10.81 -17.33
CA ARG A 236 2.13 -10.28 -16.43
C ARG A 236 2.91 -11.39 -15.72
N ASN A 237 2.23 -12.42 -15.21
CA ASN A 237 2.87 -13.55 -14.56
C ASN A 237 3.74 -14.40 -15.53
N LYS A 238 3.34 -14.57 -16.78
CA LYS A 238 4.16 -15.24 -17.80
C LYS A 238 5.46 -14.46 -18.07
N ILE A 239 5.36 -13.17 -18.31
CA ILE A 239 6.51 -12.30 -18.55
C ILE A 239 7.42 -12.23 -17.32
N TRP A 240 6.84 -12.08 -16.12
CA TRP A 240 7.59 -12.09 -14.87
C TRP A 240 8.38 -13.37 -14.64
N SER A 241 7.74 -14.52 -14.85
CA SER A 241 8.39 -15.83 -14.70
C SER A 241 9.55 -15.99 -15.67
N TYR A 242 9.39 -15.53 -16.92
CA TYR A 242 10.44 -15.53 -17.93
C TYR A 242 11.59 -14.59 -17.56
N PHE A 243 11.27 -13.37 -17.13
CA PHE A 243 12.24 -12.38 -16.66
C PHE A 243 13.10 -12.95 -15.53
N LEU A 244 12.48 -13.50 -14.47
CA LEU A 244 13.22 -14.09 -13.34
C LEU A 244 14.13 -15.25 -13.77
N LYS A 245 13.68 -16.08 -14.71
CA LYS A 245 14.48 -17.19 -15.25
C LYS A 245 15.71 -16.71 -16.00
N LYS A 246 15.62 -15.56 -16.68
CA LYS A 246 16.66 -15.01 -17.54
C LYS A 246 17.52 -13.93 -16.88
N LEU A 247 17.12 -13.48 -15.67
CA LEU A 247 17.80 -12.41 -14.96
C LEU A 247 19.29 -12.74 -14.73
N PRO A 248 20.22 -11.89 -15.20
CA PRO A 248 21.66 -12.11 -15.02
C PRO A 248 22.06 -12.18 -13.55
N SER A 249 23.09 -12.99 -13.24
CA SER A 249 23.55 -13.22 -11.86
C SER A 249 24.07 -11.99 -11.12
N LYS A 250 24.40 -10.93 -11.85
CA LYS A 250 24.80 -9.62 -11.29
C LYS A 250 23.64 -8.83 -10.64
N TYR A 251 22.39 -9.26 -10.84
CA TYR A 251 21.23 -8.69 -10.19
C TYR A 251 20.78 -9.53 -8.99
N ILE A 252 20.17 -8.88 -8.01
CA ILE A 252 19.55 -9.56 -6.87
C ILE A 252 18.36 -10.37 -7.38
N LYS A 253 18.30 -11.63 -6.97
CA LYS A 253 17.17 -12.50 -7.28
C LYS A 253 16.00 -12.12 -6.36
N LEU A 254 14.91 -11.70 -6.96
CA LEU A 254 13.69 -11.35 -6.25
C LEU A 254 12.84 -12.57 -5.94
N ASN A 255 12.00 -12.47 -4.92
CA ASN A 255 10.97 -13.46 -4.63
C ASN A 255 9.94 -13.51 -5.76
N LYS A 256 9.11 -14.56 -5.77
CA LYS A 256 8.03 -14.65 -6.73
C LYS A 256 6.96 -13.60 -6.37
N SER A 257 6.77 -12.62 -7.26
CA SER A 257 5.62 -11.73 -7.17
C SER A 257 4.33 -12.46 -7.54
N ILE A 258 3.24 -12.12 -6.88
CA ILE A 258 1.93 -12.72 -7.17
C ILE A 258 1.27 -12.03 -8.37
N THR A 259 1.49 -10.71 -8.49
CA THR A 259 1.10 -9.95 -9.68
C THR A 259 2.11 -8.83 -9.91
N PRO A 260 3.09 -9.03 -10.79
CA PRO A 260 4.15 -8.06 -10.98
C PRO A 260 3.62 -6.77 -11.58
N PHE A 261 3.96 -5.67 -10.93
CA PHE A 261 3.60 -4.32 -11.34
C PHE A 261 4.59 -3.78 -12.40
N CYS A 262 5.86 -4.07 -12.20
CA CYS A 262 6.97 -3.66 -13.05
C CYS A 262 8.08 -4.71 -13.03
N LEU A 263 9.20 -4.45 -13.70
CA LEU A 263 10.40 -5.31 -13.73
C LEU A 263 11.53 -4.61 -12.96
N PRO A 264 11.68 -4.85 -11.64
CA PRO A 264 12.75 -4.24 -10.86
C PRO A 264 14.09 -4.94 -11.11
N LEU A 265 15.14 -4.14 -11.15
CA LEU A 265 16.52 -4.53 -11.36
C LEU A 265 17.37 -3.91 -10.26
N ILE A 266 17.99 -4.75 -9.42
CA ILE A 266 18.84 -4.30 -8.31
C ILE A 266 20.21 -4.95 -8.49
N THR A 267 21.24 -4.16 -8.69
CA THR A 267 22.60 -4.67 -8.85
C THR A 267 23.16 -5.22 -7.54
N LYS A 268 23.91 -6.33 -7.59
CA LYS A 268 24.52 -6.96 -6.40
C LYS A 268 25.77 -6.24 -5.91
N ASP A 269 26.53 -5.71 -6.81
CA ASP A 269 27.76 -5.00 -6.53
C ASP A 269 27.53 -3.51 -6.78
N GLU A 270 28.41 -2.66 -6.25
CA GLU A 270 28.54 -1.27 -6.67
C GLU A 270 28.88 -1.27 -8.16
N CYS A 271 27.89 -1.53 -8.97
CA CYS A 271 28.03 -1.60 -10.40
C CYS A 271 28.35 -0.18 -10.86
N ASN A 272 29.63 0.07 -11.13
CA ASN A 272 30.20 1.38 -11.46
C ASN A 272 29.54 2.07 -12.67
N ASN A 273 28.46 1.52 -13.21
CA ASN A 273 27.80 2.06 -14.41
C ASN A 273 26.26 1.90 -14.41
N LEU A 274 25.59 2.04 -13.27
CA LEU A 274 24.12 2.01 -13.23
C LEU A 274 23.50 3.11 -14.09
N SER A 275 24.10 4.31 -14.10
CA SER A 275 23.69 5.42 -14.95
C SER A 275 23.79 5.09 -16.42
N GLY A 276 24.87 4.44 -16.86
CA GLY A 276 25.05 4.00 -18.24
C GLY A 276 24.08 2.90 -18.67
N VAL A 277 23.69 2.00 -17.75
CA VAL A 277 22.63 1.02 -18.01
C VAL A 277 21.30 1.72 -18.24
N LYS A 278 20.90 2.63 -17.36
CA LYS A 278 19.66 3.44 -17.49
C LYS A 278 19.65 4.24 -18.79
N GLU A 279 20.77 4.86 -19.14
CA GLU A 279 20.90 5.64 -20.38
C GLU A 279 20.71 4.76 -21.62
N ARG A 280 21.37 3.57 -21.68
CA ARG A 280 21.16 2.61 -22.79
C ARG A 280 19.72 2.17 -22.89
N LEU A 281 19.08 1.86 -21.77
CA LEU A 281 17.68 1.45 -21.74
C LEU A 281 16.77 2.57 -22.28
N ASN A 282 16.93 3.78 -21.77
CA ASN A 282 16.12 4.94 -22.20
C ASN A 282 16.30 5.26 -23.69
N LYS A 283 17.53 5.19 -24.22
CA LYS A 283 17.81 5.34 -25.67
C LYS A 283 17.16 4.28 -26.54
N ASN A 284 16.86 3.12 -25.97
CA ASN A 284 16.20 1.99 -26.67
C ASN A 284 14.70 1.88 -26.35
N GLY A 285 14.08 2.93 -25.83
CA GLY A 285 12.64 3.02 -25.61
C GLY A 285 12.15 2.41 -24.28
N TRP A 286 13.06 2.02 -23.37
CA TRP A 286 12.72 1.53 -22.05
C TRP A 286 12.80 2.67 -21.04
N GLU A 287 11.68 3.20 -20.61
CA GLU A 287 11.65 4.19 -19.52
C GLU A 287 12.10 3.54 -18.20
N THR A 288 13.08 4.16 -17.54
CA THR A 288 13.59 3.69 -16.24
C THR A 288 13.15 4.60 -15.11
N ARG A 289 12.77 4.02 -13.98
CA ARG A 289 12.37 4.77 -12.78
C ARG A 289 13.05 4.20 -11.52
N PRO A 290 13.32 5.02 -10.49
CA PRO A 290 13.77 4.51 -9.19
C PRO A 290 12.77 3.52 -8.61
N VAL A 291 13.26 2.53 -7.87
CA VAL A 291 12.38 1.61 -7.14
C VAL A 291 11.84 2.33 -5.90
N ILE A 292 10.67 2.94 -6.02
CA ILE A 292 9.89 3.58 -4.94
C ILE A 292 10.67 4.52 -4.00
N CYS A 293 9.98 5.31 -3.19
CA CYS A 293 10.57 6.31 -2.33
C CYS A 293 11.19 5.73 -1.06
N PHE A 294 12.44 6.04 -0.78
CA PHE A 294 13.05 5.88 0.53
C PHE A 294 12.57 7.04 1.42
N ILE A 295 11.47 6.83 2.17
CA ILE A 295 10.73 7.89 2.85
C ILE A 295 11.57 8.63 3.90
N PRO A 296 12.29 7.97 4.84
CA PRO A 296 13.09 8.68 5.84
C PRO A 296 14.20 9.57 5.29
N LEU A 297 14.59 9.39 4.03
CA LEU A 297 15.58 10.25 3.38
C LEU A 297 14.98 11.61 2.97
N ASN A 298 13.67 11.69 2.79
CA ASN A 298 13.00 12.89 2.31
C ASN A 298 12.83 13.93 3.43
N PRO A 299 13.08 15.22 3.18
CA PRO A 299 13.05 16.25 4.22
C PRO A 299 11.74 16.34 5.00
N ALA A 300 10.59 16.05 4.37
CA ALA A 300 9.28 16.11 5.01
C ALA A 300 9.03 14.97 6.03
N PHE A 301 9.81 13.91 5.98
CA PHE A 301 9.65 12.70 6.81
C PHE A 301 10.89 12.39 7.65
N ARG A 302 12.01 13.03 7.32
CA ARG A 302 13.24 12.96 8.10
C ARG A 302 13.08 13.85 9.32
N ASP A 303 13.14 13.26 10.50
CA ASP A 303 13.22 14.01 11.75
C ASP A 303 14.54 14.83 11.83
N ASN A 304 15.14 14.99 12.99
CA ASN A 304 16.42 15.69 13.16
C ASN A 304 17.65 14.85 12.73
N SER A 305 17.46 13.67 12.12
CA SER A 305 18.57 12.82 11.69
C SER A 305 19.32 13.41 10.50
N THR A 306 20.63 13.19 10.45
CA THR A 306 21.43 13.50 9.26
C THR A 306 21.17 12.49 8.13
N VAL A 307 21.58 12.83 6.91
CA VAL A 307 21.49 11.90 5.75
C VAL A 307 22.29 10.62 6.02
N GLU A 308 23.47 10.75 6.61
CA GLU A 308 24.38 9.64 6.96
C GLU A 308 23.75 8.70 8.00
N GLU A 309 23.11 9.27 9.03
CA GLU A 309 22.37 8.48 10.04
C GLU A 309 21.21 7.73 9.42
N VAL A 310 20.44 8.35 8.51
CA VAL A 310 19.36 7.67 7.80
C VAL A 310 19.90 6.49 6.98
N HIS A 311 20.97 6.67 6.22
CA HIS A 311 21.59 5.59 5.46
C HIS A 311 22.09 4.44 6.37
N LYS A 312 22.66 4.77 7.51
CA LYS A 312 23.14 3.80 8.51
C LYS A 312 21.99 3.01 9.15
N ASN A 313 20.89 3.68 9.46
CA ASN A 313 19.75 3.06 10.15
C ASN A 313 18.92 2.15 9.23
N PHE A 314 18.90 2.44 7.92
CA PHE A 314 18.13 1.72 6.91
C PHE A 314 19.03 1.22 5.77
N PRO A 315 19.98 0.29 6.03
CA PRO A 315 20.97 -0.12 5.04
C PRO A 315 20.37 -0.75 3.79
N ASN A 316 19.28 -1.54 3.89
CA ASN A 316 18.66 -2.16 2.74
C ASN A 316 17.87 -1.15 1.89
N SER A 317 17.14 -0.23 2.51
CA SER A 317 16.47 0.87 1.77
C SER A 317 17.49 1.79 1.11
N SER A 318 18.60 2.06 1.78
CA SER A 318 19.73 2.81 1.24
C SER A 318 20.33 2.11 0.01
N TYR A 319 20.57 0.80 0.14
CA TYR A 319 21.10 -0.01 -0.96
C TYR A 319 20.14 -0.02 -2.17
N LEU A 320 18.84 -0.23 -1.92
CA LEU A 320 17.82 -0.20 -2.96
C LEU A 320 17.76 1.15 -3.65
N HIS A 321 17.80 2.24 -2.90
CA HIS A 321 17.77 3.60 -3.43
C HIS A 321 18.96 3.89 -4.36
N GLN A 322 20.15 3.40 -4.01
CA GLN A 322 21.37 3.64 -4.77
C GLN A 322 21.52 2.69 -5.97
N ASN A 323 21.11 1.43 -5.83
CA ASN A 323 21.43 0.34 -6.76
C ASN A 323 20.20 -0.22 -7.49
N GLY A 324 19.00 0.29 -7.21
CA GLY A 324 17.75 -0.19 -7.76
C GLY A 324 17.11 0.73 -8.78
N PHE A 325 16.48 0.15 -9.79
CA PHE A 325 15.57 0.83 -10.71
C PHE A 325 14.56 -0.19 -11.24
N TYR A 326 13.50 0.27 -11.88
CA TYR A 326 12.59 -0.61 -12.60
C TYR A 326 12.29 -0.10 -14.00
N VAL A 327 11.82 -0.98 -14.86
CA VAL A 327 11.18 -0.69 -16.13
C VAL A 327 9.72 -1.13 -16.11
N GLY A 328 8.87 -0.47 -16.88
CA GLY A 328 7.44 -0.77 -16.94
C GLY A 328 7.17 -2.20 -17.43
N LEU A 329 6.10 -2.79 -16.92
CA LEU A 329 5.57 -4.07 -17.39
C LEU A 329 4.16 -3.82 -17.94
N ASN A 330 4.05 -3.68 -19.25
CA ASN A 330 2.75 -3.62 -19.91
C ASN A 330 2.27 -5.02 -20.34
N ASN A 331 1.03 -5.11 -20.77
CA ASN A 331 0.40 -6.39 -21.13
C ASN A 331 0.82 -6.92 -22.51
N ASP A 332 1.48 -6.11 -23.34
CA ASP A 332 1.87 -6.44 -24.71
C ASP A 332 3.32 -6.93 -24.83
N LEU A 333 4.09 -6.89 -23.72
CA LEU A 333 5.46 -7.38 -23.69
C LEU A 333 5.52 -8.87 -24.02
N THR A 334 6.53 -9.22 -24.82
CA THR A 334 6.84 -10.60 -25.22
C THR A 334 8.15 -11.09 -24.59
N HIS A 335 8.41 -12.39 -24.67
CA HIS A 335 9.71 -12.96 -24.25
C HIS A 335 10.87 -12.33 -25.03
N ALA A 336 10.68 -12.03 -26.32
CA ALA A 336 11.71 -11.38 -27.15
C ALA A 336 12.05 -9.98 -26.66
N ASP A 337 11.07 -9.24 -26.12
CA ASP A 337 11.31 -7.92 -25.55
C ASP A 337 12.09 -8.02 -24.24
N ILE A 338 11.83 -9.04 -23.43
CA ILE A 338 12.63 -9.31 -22.23
C ILE A 338 14.07 -9.68 -22.59
N ASP A 339 14.29 -10.50 -23.64
CA ASP A 339 15.65 -10.80 -24.11
C ASP A 339 16.40 -9.56 -24.60
N LYS A 340 15.70 -8.63 -25.29
CA LYS A 340 16.27 -7.33 -25.69
C LYS A 340 16.60 -6.46 -24.46
N LEU A 341 15.66 -6.36 -23.51
CA LEU A 341 15.86 -5.63 -22.25
C LEU A 341 17.13 -6.10 -21.53
N LEU A 342 17.23 -7.41 -21.29
CA LEU A 342 18.35 -7.99 -20.53
C LEU A 342 19.71 -7.93 -21.25
N LYS A 343 19.73 -7.83 -22.57
CA LYS A 343 20.97 -7.56 -23.34
C LYS A 343 21.46 -6.12 -23.16
N LEU A 344 20.58 -5.17 -22.89
CA LEU A 344 20.93 -3.76 -22.65
C LEU A 344 21.36 -3.52 -21.18
N CYS A 345 20.93 -4.39 -20.30
CA CYS A 345 21.32 -4.39 -18.88
C CYS A 345 22.73 -4.93 -18.69
#